data_0e43b6cdeb7edaed13dcd67f9ca86478
#
_entry.id   0e43b6cdeb7edaed13dcd67f9ca86478
#
_cell.length_a   1.000
_cell.length_b   1.000
_cell.length_c   1.000
_cell.angle_alpha   90.00
_cell.angle_beta   90.00
_cell.angle_gamma   90.00
#
_symmetry.space_group_name_H-M   'P 1'
#
loop_
_entity.id
_entity.type
_entity.pdbx_description
1 polymer ?
#
loop_
_entity_poly.entity_id
_entity_poly.type
_entity_poly.pdbx_seq_one_letter_code
_entity_poly.pdbx_strand_id
1 'polypeptide(L)'
;KSKPYKNTVSSPIIKISILSIVIGIVMMIISISSSVGLQKTIESKVSSFFGHISVSDFENNSSFSSINPLNNDFDYNLLSNNRIKYFEKVAYKSALIIKGKSFEGVVFKGLSADFNWKNFSNYITTGRVPSLNNDVSNEVLISENLSKKLLINLDDKFEATFFKSSSASNPNKRIFKVVGIYSSGLTEFDEVYFFGDIRHVQKMNKWTK
;
A
#
# COMPACT_ATOMS: atom_id res chain seq x y z
N LYS A 1 21.77 -72.10 -29.91
CA LYS A 1 20.72 -71.49 -29.09
C LYS A 1 21.38 -70.54 -28.11
N SER A 2 21.44 -69.24 -28.45
CA SER A 2 21.92 -68.18 -27.56
C SER A 2 20.85 -67.90 -26.51
N LYS A 3 21.21 -68.04 -25.21
CA LYS A 3 20.33 -67.64 -24.10
C LYS A 3 20.20 -66.10 -24.09
N PRO A 4 19.00 -65.55 -23.96
CA PRO A 4 18.86 -64.11 -23.81
C PRO A 4 19.46 -63.70 -22.46
N TYR A 5 20.45 -62.82 -22.50
CA TYR A 5 21.05 -62.18 -21.31
C TYR A 5 20.01 -61.28 -20.67
N LYS A 6 19.37 -61.78 -19.64
CA LYS A 6 18.38 -61.00 -18.88
C LYS A 6 19.15 -60.02 -17.96
N ASN A 7 19.36 -58.77 -18.45
CA ASN A 7 19.90 -57.69 -17.66
C ASN A 7 18.89 -57.26 -16.61
N THR A 8 18.80 -57.99 -15.52
CA THR A 8 17.84 -57.74 -14.42
C THR A 8 18.24 -56.58 -13.53
N VAL A 9 19.43 -56.03 -13.65
CA VAL A 9 19.95 -54.94 -12.79
C VAL A 9 19.76 -53.54 -13.42
N SER A 10 19.77 -53.45 -14.74
CA SER A 10 19.64 -52.15 -15.44
C SER A 10 18.23 -51.54 -15.39
N SER A 11 17.19 -52.38 -15.33
CA SER A 11 15.79 -51.91 -15.35
C SER A 11 15.41 -51.07 -14.12
N PRO A 12 15.72 -51.43 -12.85
CA PRO A 12 15.39 -50.58 -11.71
C PRO A 12 16.20 -49.28 -11.69
N ILE A 13 17.47 -49.29 -12.13
CA ILE A 13 18.32 -48.10 -12.18
C ILE A 13 17.72 -47.06 -13.17
N ILE A 14 17.33 -47.52 -14.35
CA ILE A 14 16.70 -46.65 -15.35
C ILE A 14 15.38 -46.02 -14.82
N LYS A 15 14.56 -46.82 -14.13
CA LYS A 15 13.31 -46.33 -13.54
C LYS A 15 13.55 -45.27 -12.47
N ILE A 16 14.53 -45.47 -11.61
CA ILE A 16 14.90 -44.48 -10.56
C ILE A 16 15.43 -43.19 -11.20
N SER A 17 16.27 -43.31 -12.23
CA SER A 17 16.80 -42.14 -12.95
C SER A 17 15.69 -41.33 -13.62
N ILE A 18 14.73 -41.99 -14.29
CA ILE A 18 13.58 -41.32 -14.89
C ILE A 18 12.74 -40.64 -13.81
N LEU A 19 12.47 -41.34 -12.70
CA LEU A 19 11.70 -40.76 -11.59
C LEU A 19 12.38 -39.52 -11.02
N SER A 20 13.70 -39.56 -10.84
CA SER A 20 14.47 -38.40 -10.35
C SER A 20 14.38 -37.20 -11.29
N ILE A 21 14.47 -37.43 -12.61
CA ILE A 21 14.34 -36.37 -13.61
C ILE A 21 12.91 -35.76 -13.58
N VAL A 22 11.89 -36.63 -13.52
CA VAL A 22 10.50 -36.18 -13.44
C VAL A 22 10.26 -35.32 -12.21
N ILE A 23 10.74 -35.76 -11.05
CA ILE A 23 10.62 -34.96 -9.80
C ILE A 23 11.34 -33.62 -9.95
N GLY A 24 12.55 -33.61 -10.53
CA GLY A 24 13.30 -32.37 -10.77
C GLY A 24 12.54 -31.38 -11.66
N ILE A 25 11.96 -31.86 -12.76
CA ILE A 25 11.16 -31.01 -13.66
C ILE A 25 9.89 -30.48 -12.97
N VAL A 26 9.18 -31.33 -12.23
CA VAL A 26 7.97 -30.94 -11.49
C VAL A 26 8.30 -29.84 -10.46
N MET A 27 9.38 -30.01 -9.69
CA MET A 27 9.83 -29.02 -8.70
C MET A 27 10.21 -27.70 -9.37
N MET A 28 10.86 -27.74 -10.53
CA MET A 28 11.20 -26.52 -11.30
C MET A 28 9.94 -25.79 -11.76
N ILE A 29 8.95 -26.48 -12.30
CA ILE A 29 7.69 -25.87 -12.73
C ILE A 29 6.94 -25.24 -11.56
N ILE A 30 6.85 -25.94 -10.43
CA ILE A 30 6.20 -25.42 -9.21
C ILE A 30 6.93 -24.17 -8.72
N SER A 31 8.24 -24.18 -8.68
CA SER A 31 9.06 -23.04 -8.22
C SER A 31 8.85 -21.82 -9.10
N ILE A 32 8.90 -21.96 -10.42
CA ILE A 32 8.67 -20.85 -11.36
C ILE A 32 7.25 -20.33 -11.24
N SER A 33 6.25 -21.21 -11.21
CA SER A 33 4.83 -20.83 -11.13
C SER A 33 4.53 -20.09 -9.82
N SER A 34 5.08 -20.55 -8.71
CA SER A 34 4.94 -19.91 -7.40
C SER A 34 5.59 -18.51 -7.39
N SER A 35 6.79 -18.39 -7.94
CA SER A 35 7.52 -17.12 -8.03
C SER A 35 6.76 -16.07 -8.84
N VAL A 36 6.29 -16.44 -10.04
CA VAL A 36 5.52 -15.55 -10.91
C VAL A 36 4.17 -15.18 -10.30
N GLY A 37 3.50 -16.13 -9.64
CA GLY A 37 2.24 -15.88 -8.94
C GLY A 37 2.40 -14.90 -7.78
N LEU A 38 3.44 -15.07 -6.97
CA LEU A 38 3.75 -14.17 -5.86
C LEU A 38 4.10 -12.76 -6.37
N GLN A 39 4.95 -12.65 -7.39
CA GLN A 39 5.31 -11.36 -7.98
C GLN A 39 4.07 -10.59 -8.46
N LYS A 40 3.18 -11.24 -9.22
CA LYS A 40 1.95 -10.61 -9.69
C LYS A 40 1.03 -10.17 -8.55
N THR A 41 0.95 -10.97 -7.49
CA THR A 41 0.13 -10.64 -6.32
C THR A 41 0.67 -9.41 -5.60
N ILE A 42 1.98 -9.33 -5.38
CA ILE A 42 2.63 -8.17 -4.75
C ILE A 42 2.46 -6.93 -5.63
N GLU A 43 2.75 -7.04 -6.94
CA GLU A 43 2.59 -5.93 -7.88
C GLU A 43 1.15 -5.40 -7.89
N SER A 44 0.15 -6.26 -7.95
CA SER A 44 -1.25 -5.87 -7.90
C SER A 44 -1.62 -5.17 -6.60
N LYS A 45 -1.14 -5.65 -5.46
CA LYS A 45 -1.39 -5.02 -4.16
C LYS A 45 -0.71 -3.65 -4.07
N VAL A 46 0.58 -3.58 -4.37
CA VAL A 46 1.34 -2.31 -4.32
C VAL A 46 0.73 -1.28 -5.26
N SER A 47 0.40 -1.68 -6.49
CA SER A 47 -0.21 -0.75 -7.45
C SER A 47 -1.61 -0.28 -7.05
N SER A 48 -2.37 -1.09 -6.30
CA SER A 48 -3.67 -0.67 -5.76
C SER A 48 -3.55 0.44 -4.72
N PHE A 49 -2.44 0.50 -3.98
CA PHE A 49 -2.21 1.48 -2.92
C PHE A 49 -1.41 2.70 -3.39
N PHE A 50 -0.47 2.55 -4.31
CA PHE A 50 0.44 3.63 -4.76
C PHE A 50 0.29 4.01 -6.21
N GLY A 51 -0.50 3.25 -6.98
CA GLY A 51 -0.50 3.38 -8.43
C GLY A 51 0.70 2.70 -9.07
N HIS A 52 0.70 2.60 -10.40
CA HIS A 52 1.79 2.00 -11.16
C HIS A 52 2.96 2.98 -11.37
N ILE A 53 2.67 4.26 -11.41
CA ILE A 53 3.66 5.34 -11.62
C ILE A 53 3.34 6.44 -10.63
N SER A 54 4.34 6.93 -9.92
CA SER A 54 4.25 8.10 -9.04
C SER A 54 5.08 9.23 -9.62
N VAL A 55 4.47 10.40 -9.72
CA VAL A 55 5.16 11.64 -10.13
C VAL A 55 5.21 12.56 -8.93
N SER A 56 6.40 13.02 -8.57
CA SER A 56 6.63 13.93 -7.44
C SER A 56 7.64 14.99 -7.80
N ASP A 57 7.72 16.06 -7.01
CA ASP A 57 8.78 17.04 -7.13
C ASP A 57 10.14 16.39 -6.91
N PHE A 58 11.16 16.85 -7.64
CA PHE A 58 12.51 16.27 -7.62
C PHE A 58 13.20 16.41 -6.25
N GLU A 59 12.88 17.47 -5.51
CA GLU A 59 13.44 17.72 -4.18
C GLU A 59 12.80 16.86 -3.09
N ASN A 60 11.70 16.17 -3.39
CA ASN A 60 11.05 15.29 -2.43
C ASN A 60 11.91 14.06 -2.17
N ASN A 61 12.24 13.84 -0.90
CA ASN A 61 12.91 12.63 -0.44
C ASN A 61 11.90 11.68 0.22
N SER A 62 12.37 10.51 0.64
CA SER A 62 11.58 9.50 1.34
C SER A 62 11.08 9.92 2.73
N SER A 63 11.44 11.10 3.23
CA SER A 63 10.95 11.64 4.49
C SER A 63 9.63 12.38 4.26
N PHE A 64 8.51 11.77 4.59
CA PHE A 64 7.18 12.37 4.46
C PHE A 64 6.90 13.54 5.43
N SER A 65 7.91 14.08 6.06
CA SER A 65 7.79 15.22 6.99
C SER A 65 7.75 16.57 6.24
N SER A 66 8.51 16.69 5.15
CA SER A 66 8.54 17.87 4.31
C SER A 66 8.40 17.45 2.85
N ILE A 67 7.25 17.71 2.26
CA ILE A 67 6.95 17.37 0.87
C ILE A 67 6.59 18.66 0.15
N ASN A 68 7.25 18.92 -0.98
CA ASN A 68 6.91 19.98 -1.91
C ASN A 68 5.79 19.52 -2.84
N PRO A 69 4.78 20.35 -3.12
CA PRO A 69 3.78 20.04 -4.13
C PRO A 69 4.42 20.03 -5.51
N LEU A 70 3.83 19.33 -6.46
CA LEU A 70 4.17 19.51 -7.86
C LEU A 70 3.94 20.96 -8.25
N ASN A 71 4.88 21.51 -9.06
CA ASN A 71 4.75 22.88 -9.56
C ASN A 71 3.44 23.06 -10.32
N ASN A 72 2.82 24.24 -10.17
CA ASN A 72 1.60 24.60 -10.91
C ASN A 72 1.78 24.59 -12.43
N ASP A 73 3.03 24.73 -12.90
CA ASP A 73 3.37 24.69 -14.33
C ASP A 73 3.46 23.25 -14.89
N PHE A 74 3.19 22.23 -14.05
CA PHE A 74 3.19 20.84 -14.51
C PHE A 74 2.08 20.62 -15.52
N ASP A 75 2.44 20.30 -16.75
CA ASP A 75 1.48 20.05 -17.82
C ASP A 75 0.81 18.68 -17.65
N TYR A 76 -0.39 18.67 -17.10
CA TYR A 76 -1.21 17.47 -16.93
C TYR A 76 -1.60 16.83 -18.27
N ASN A 77 -1.51 17.56 -19.41
CA ASN A 77 -1.80 16.99 -20.73
C ASN A 77 -0.74 15.96 -21.13
N LEU A 78 0.48 16.04 -20.60
CA LEU A 78 1.50 15.00 -20.77
C LEU A 78 1.05 13.64 -20.24
N LEU A 79 0.15 13.63 -19.25
CA LEU A 79 -0.42 12.43 -18.69
C LEU A 79 -1.63 11.91 -19.49
N SER A 80 -2.18 12.74 -20.41
CA SER A 80 -3.32 12.38 -21.25
C SER A 80 -2.88 11.49 -22.43
N ASN A 81 -2.40 10.30 -22.14
CA ASN A 81 -2.04 9.30 -23.15
C ASN A 81 -3.01 8.11 -23.07
N ASN A 82 -3.32 7.49 -24.20
CA ASN A 82 -4.20 6.30 -24.28
C ASN A 82 -3.77 5.12 -23.38
N ARG A 83 -2.56 5.17 -22.81
CA ARG A 83 -2.02 4.15 -21.89
C ARG A 83 -2.32 4.46 -20.43
N ILE A 84 -2.73 5.69 -20.08
CA ILE A 84 -3.05 6.12 -18.71
C ILE A 84 -4.56 6.11 -18.56
N LYS A 85 -5.08 5.23 -17.71
CA LYS A 85 -6.53 5.10 -17.49
C LYS A 85 -7.07 6.22 -16.61
N TYR A 86 -6.32 6.59 -15.58
CA TYR A 86 -6.68 7.63 -14.61
C TYR A 86 -5.43 8.07 -13.86
N PHE A 87 -5.47 9.27 -13.34
CA PHE A 87 -4.46 9.78 -12.40
C PHE A 87 -5.17 10.30 -11.15
N GLU A 88 -4.49 10.21 -10.03
CA GLU A 88 -5.03 10.55 -8.72
C GLU A 88 -4.08 11.50 -8.01
N LYS A 89 -4.64 12.54 -7.37
CA LYS A 89 -3.87 13.46 -6.56
C LYS A 89 -3.76 12.91 -5.14
N VAL A 90 -2.54 12.78 -4.66
CA VAL A 90 -2.25 12.30 -3.32
C VAL A 90 -1.24 13.20 -2.63
N ALA A 91 -1.31 13.26 -1.31
CA ALA A 91 -0.30 13.93 -0.51
C ALA A 91 0.02 13.10 0.73
N TYR A 92 1.29 13.03 1.06
CA TYR A 92 1.77 12.28 2.22
C TYR A 92 2.21 13.23 3.33
N LYS A 93 2.03 12.86 4.58
CA LYS A 93 2.59 13.58 5.71
C LYS A 93 2.77 12.67 6.91
N SER A 94 3.97 12.72 7.50
CA SER A 94 4.26 11.97 8.72
C SER A 94 3.45 12.51 9.90
N ALA A 95 2.94 11.61 10.70
CA ALA A 95 2.16 11.91 11.89
C ALA A 95 2.51 10.97 13.05
N LEU A 96 2.17 11.39 14.24
CA LEU A 96 2.21 10.57 15.44
C LEU A 96 0.79 10.45 15.97
N ILE A 97 0.31 9.22 16.16
CA ILE A 97 -0.94 8.95 16.86
C ILE A 97 -0.60 8.55 18.28
N ILE A 98 -1.26 9.18 19.25
CA ILE A 98 -1.10 8.88 20.67
C ILE A 98 -2.47 8.50 21.21
N LYS A 99 -2.60 7.33 21.82
CA LYS A 99 -3.81 6.91 22.54
C LYS A 99 -3.43 6.26 23.87
N GLY A 100 -3.72 6.94 24.96
CA GLY A 100 -3.34 6.48 26.31
C GLY A 100 -1.83 6.41 26.48
N LYS A 101 -1.31 5.20 26.69
CA LYS A 101 0.14 4.93 26.82
C LYS A 101 0.79 4.46 25.51
N SER A 102 -0.01 4.19 24.49
CA SER A 102 0.46 3.72 23.19
C SER A 102 0.67 4.89 22.25
N PHE A 103 1.72 4.82 21.44
CA PHE A 103 1.99 5.78 20.36
C PHE A 103 2.55 5.03 19.16
N GLU A 104 2.17 5.50 17.97
CA GLU A 104 2.67 4.95 16.69
C GLU A 104 3.01 6.08 15.73
N GLY A 105 4.19 5.97 15.13
CA GLY A 105 4.60 6.83 14.01
C GLY A 105 3.98 6.31 12.72
N VAL A 106 3.20 7.15 12.05
CA VAL A 106 2.41 6.78 10.88
C VAL A 106 2.55 7.80 9.76
N VAL A 107 2.17 7.41 8.57
CA VAL A 107 2.09 8.30 7.41
C VAL A 107 0.63 8.46 7.01
N PHE A 108 0.17 9.69 7.08
CA PHE A 108 -1.13 10.07 6.51
C PHE A 108 -1.03 10.19 5.01
N LYS A 109 -1.82 9.41 4.30
CA LYS A 109 -2.02 9.53 2.86
C LYS A 109 -3.33 10.25 2.59
N GLY A 110 -3.24 11.52 2.25
CA GLY A 110 -4.37 12.33 1.84
C GLY A 110 -4.76 11.99 0.41
N LEU A 111 -6.04 11.72 0.19
CA LEU A 111 -6.65 11.36 -1.09
C LEU A 111 -7.60 12.46 -1.54
N SER A 112 -7.67 12.70 -2.84
CA SER A 112 -8.63 13.64 -3.42
C SER A 112 -10.03 13.03 -3.54
N ALA A 113 -11.04 13.86 -3.78
CA ALA A 113 -12.44 13.42 -3.87
C ALA A 113 -12.72 12.48 -5.05
N ASP A 114 -11.91 12.58 -6.10
CA ASP A 114 -11.95 11.77 -7.31
C ASP A 114 -11.16 10.44 -7.21
N PHE A 115 -10.66 10.10 -6.03
CA PHE A 115 -9.92 8.86 -5.79
C PHE A 115 -10.78 7.62 -6.11
N ASN A 116 -10.21 6.71 -6.89
CA ASN A 116 -10.91 5.49 -7.32
C ASN A 116 -10.86 4.38 -6.26
N TRP A 117 -11.87 4.32 -5.42
CA TRP A 117 -12.00 3.33 -4.35
C TRP A 117 -12.22 1.88 -4.83
N LYS A 118 -12.53 1.64 -6.12
CA LYS A 118 -12.87 0.29 -6.61
C LYS A 118 -11.77 -0.74 -6.35
N ASN A 119 -10.51 -0.36 -6.60
CA ASN A 119 -9.38 -1.26 -6.39
C ASN A 119 -9.08 -1.45 -4.90
N PHE A 120 -9.44 -0.48 -4.06
CA PHE A 120 -9.19 -0.49 -2.63
C PHE A 120 -10.29 -1.20 -1.84
N SER A 121 -11.52 -1.22 -2.34
CA SER A 121 -12.69 -1.76 -1.64
C SER A 121 -12.52 -3.23 -1.22
N ASN A 122 -11.77 -4.02 -1.99
CA ASN A 122 -11.50 -5.42 -1.68
C ASN A 122 -10.63 -5.63 -0.42
N TYR A 123 -9.98 -4.59 0.06
CA TYR A 123 -9.12 -4.64 1.24
C TYR A 123 -9.82 -4.14 2.52
N ILE A 124 -11.05 -3.63 2.42
CA ILE A 124 -11.82 -3.18 3.58
C ILE A 124 -12.38 -4.39 4.31
N THR A 125 -11.99 -4.55 5.56
CA THR A 125 -12.45 -5.65 6.42
C THR A 125 -13.70 -5.28 7.20
N THR A 126 -13.83 -3.99 7.59
CA THR A 126 -14.97 -3.52 8.40
C THR A 126 -15.25 -2.05 8.08
N GLY A 127 -16.52 -1.67 8.08
CA GLY A 127 -16.95 -0.29 7.85
C GLY A 127 -17.05 0.07 6.37
N ARG A 128 -16.68 1.31 6.02
CA ARG A 128 -16.81 1.88 4.68
C ARG A 128 -15.63 2.78 4.33
N VAL A 129 -15.55 3.17 3.08
CA VAL A 129 -14.61 4.23 2.62
C VAL A 129 -15.00 5.60 3.19
N PRO A 130 -14.03 6.50 3.42
CA PRO A 130 -14.30 7.88 3.81
C PRO A 130 -15.09 8.64 2.72
N SER A 131 -16.00 9.49 3.14
CA SER A 131 -16.66 10.44 2.25
C SER A 131 -15.80 11.69 2.11
N LEU A 132 -15.30 11.95 0.89
CA LEU A 132 -14.36 13.04 0.59
C LEU A 132 -14.99 14.19 -0.19
N ASN A 133 -16.33 14.35 -0.14
CA ASN A 133 -17.07 15.24 -1.02
C ASN A 133 -16.89 16.75 -0.67
N ASN A 134 -17.94 17.48 -0.31
CA ASN A 134 -17.99 18.94 -0.32
C ASN A 134 -17.09 19.63 0.72
N ASP A 135 -17.14 19.22 1.99
CA ASP A 135 -16.33 19.77 3.07
C ASP A 135 -15.11 18.93 3.39
N VAL A 136 -14.12 19.52 4.09
CA VAL A 136 -12.95 18.78 4.55
C VAL A 136 -13.40 17.69 5.51
N SER A 137 -13.22 16.45 5.09
CA SER A 137 -13.66 15.28 5.85
C SER A 137 -12.65 14.88 6.91
N ASN A 138 -13.11 14.69 8.13
CA ASN A 138 -12.30 14.10 9.22
C ASN A 138 -12.42 12.57 9.25
N GLU A 139 -13.08 11.97 8.29
CA GLU A 139 -13.21 10.51 8.17
C GLU A 139 -11.92 9.89 7.66
N VAL A 140 -11.53 8.76 8.26
CA VAL A 140 -10.30 8.04 7.86
C VAL A 140 -10.51 6.54 7.83
N LEU A 141 -9.67 5.90 7.01
CA LEU A 141 -9.40 4.47 7.06
C LEU A 141 -8.11 4.23 7.82
N ILE A 142 -8.13 3.28 8.75
CA ILE A 142 -6.92 2.78 9.41
C ILE A 142 -6.73 1.30 9.08
N SER A 143 -5.50 0.81 9.20
CA SER A 143 -5.25 -0.63 9.04
C SER A 143 -5.72 -1.42 10.27
N GLU A 144 -5.94 -2.70 10.07
CA GLU A 144 -6.25 -3.62 11.16
C GLU A 144 -5.08 -3.72 12.17
N ASN A 145 -3.83 -3.62 11.69
CA ASN A 145 -2.65 -3.61 12.54
C ASN A 145 -2.60 -2.36 13.45
N LEU A 146 -2.84 -1.17 12.90
CA LEU A 146 -2.90 0.06 13.68
C LEU A 146 -4.08 0.07 14.65
N SER A 147 -5.24 -0.44 14.22
CA SER A 147 -6.42 -0.60 15.07
C SER A 147 -6.11 -1.44 16.31
N LYS A 148 -5.47 -2.59 16.14
CA LYS A 148 -5.07 -3.49 17.23
C LYS A 148 -3.98 -2.88 18.14
N LYS A 149 -2.94 -2.28 17.56
CA LYS A 149 -1.83 -1.67 18.32
C LYS A 149 -2.29 -0.50 19.18
N LEU A 150 -3.16 0.34 18.64
CA LEU A 150 -3.63 1.56 19.31
C LEU A 150 -4.96 1.37 20.04
N LEU A 151 -5.57 0.19 19.96
CA LEU A 151 -6.91 -0.10 20.51
C LEU A 151 -7.95 0.94 20.03
N ILE A 152 -7.94 1.20 18.72
CA ILE A 152 -8.86 2.11 18.05
C ILE A 152 -9.85 1.27 17.23
N ASN A 153 -11.14 1.39 17.53
CA ASN A 153 -12.19 0.65 16.85
C ASN A 153 -12.90 1.50 15.79
N LEU A 154 -13.77 0.87 15.04
CA LEU A 154 -14.68 1.57 14.14
C LEU A 154 -15.49 2.60 14.92
N ASP A 155 -15.74 3.76 14.31
CA ASP A 155 -16.42 4.94 14.87
C ASP A 155 -15.67 5.68 15.99
N ASP A 156 -14.54 5.16 16.47
CA ASP A 156 -13.69 5.88 17.45
C ASP A 156 -13.10 7.15 16.83
N LYS A 157 -12.81 8.12 17.71
CA LYS A 157 -12.06 9.32 17.39
C LYS A 157 -10.66 9.23 18.00
N PHE A 158 -9.67 9.72 17.26
CA PHE A 158 -8.30 9.84 17.74
C PHE A 158 -7.65 11.13 17.26
N GLU A 159 -6.63 11.58 17.98
CA GLU A 159 -5.81 12.73 17.62
C GLU A 159 -4.54 12.26 16.90
N ALA A 160 -4.27 12.84 15.73
CA ALA A 160 -3.00 12.71 15.05
C ALA A 160 -2.24 14.04 15.09
N THR A 161 -0.98 13.97 15.49
CA THR A 161 -0.06 15.09 15.59
C THR A 161 0.89 15.10 14.41
N PHE A 162 0.87 16.17 13.62
CA PHE A 162 1.70 16.35 12.43
C PHE A 162 2.82 17.33 12.72
N PHE A 163 4.04 16.92 12.44
CA PHE A 163 5.22 17.76 12.64
C PHE A 163 5.45 18.68 11.44
N LYS A 164 5.96 19.87 11.73
CA LYS A 164 6.42 20.81 10.69
C LYS A 164 7.93 20.68 10.53
N SER A 165 8.42 21.00 9.34
CA SER A 165 9.87 20.97 9.04
C SER A 165 10.68 21.94 9.88
N SER A 166 10.11 23.05 10.37
CA SER A 166 10.79 24.00 11.21
C SER A 166 10.61 23.64 12.69
N SER A 167 11.71 23.45 13.39
CA SER A 167 11.78 23.05 14.80
C SER A 167 11.10 24.03 15.78
N ALA A 168 10.80 25.25 15.34
CA ALA A 168 10.26 26.32 16.21
C ALA A 168 8.74 26.44 16.19
N SER A 169 8.01 25.64 15.39
CA SER A 169 6.57 25.79 15.27
C SER A 169 5.80 24.67 15.98
N ASN A 170 4.72 25.05 16.67
CA ASN A 170 3.82 24.10 17.30
C ASN A 170 3.32 23.05 16.29
N PRO A 171 3.25 21.78 16.67
CA PRO A 171 2.76 20.72 15.82
C PRO A 171 1.26 20.94 15.48
N ASN A 172 0.86 20.53 14.30
CA ASN A 172 -0.54 20.56 13.90
C ASN A 172 -1.26 19.32 14.43
N LYS A 173 -2.31 19.53 15.21
CA LYS A 173 -3.15 18.46 15.71
C LYS A 173 -4.44 18.38 14.91
N ARG A 174 -4.88 17.17 14.60
CA ARG A 174 -6.15 16.91 13.92
C ARG A 174 -6.85 15.73 14.59
N ILE A 175 -8.16 15.86 14.75
CA ILE A 175 -9.00 14.78 15.26
C ILE A 175 -9.67 14.11 14.07
N PHE A 176 -9.49 12.81 13.97
CA PHE A 176 -10.07 11.98 12.92
C PHE A 176 -11.07 11.00 13.52
N LYS A 177 -12.05 10.59 12.70
CA LYS A 177 -13.02 9.55 12.99
C LYS A 177 -12.76 8.34 12.09
N VAL A 178 -12.61 7.17 12.67
CA VAL A 178 -12.45 5.91 11.93
C VAL A 178 -13.80 5.50 11.35
N VAL A 179 -13.91 5.43 10.04
CA VAL A 179 -15.12 4.97 9.34
C VAL A 179 -14.94 3.62 8.65
N GLY A 180 -13.70 3.15 8.58
CA GLY A 180 -13.41 1.83 8.07
C GLY A 180 -12.03 1.35 8.49
N ILE A 181 -11.90 0.02 8.46
CA ILE A 181 -10.67 -0.70 8.77
C ILE A 181 -10.30 -1.52 7.53
N TYR A 182 -9.04 -1.49 7.14
CA TYR A 182 -8.55 -2.21 5.98
C TYR A 182 -7.42 -3.18 6.37
N SER A 183 -7.22 -4.20 5.53
CA SER A 183 -6.07 -5.10 5.61
C SER A 183 -5.55 -5.36 4.20
N SER A 184 -4.33 -4.91 3.91
CA SER A 184 -3.69 -5.16 2.62
C SER A 184 -3.09 -6.56 2.53
N GLY A 185 -2.82 -7.16 3.69
CA GLY A 185 -2.04 -8.38 3.84
C GLY A 185 -0.54 -8.15 3.54
N LEU A 186 -0.07 -6.88 3.57
CA LEU A 186 1.32 -6.48 3.55
C LEU A 186 1.62 -5.76 4.85
N THR A 187 2.29 -6.44 5.77
CA THR A 187 2.52 -5.93 7.15
C THR A 187 3.19 -4.57 7.16
N GLU A 188 4.22 -4.38 6.34
CA GLU A 188 4.97 -3.11 6.22
C GLU A 188 4.08 -1.94 5.81
N PHE A 189 3.01 -2.21 5.08
CA PHE A 189 2.01 -1.25 4.66
C PHE A 189 1.00 -0.97 5.75
N ASP A 190 0.47 -2.04 6.32
CA ASP A 190 -0.58 -1.99 7.32
C ASP A 190 -0.10 -1.39 8.65
N GLU A 191 1.22 -1.33 8.89
CA GLU A 191 1.80 -0.69 10.07
C GLU A 191 2.02 0.82 9.94
N VAL A 192 2.05 1.33 8.70
CA VAL A 192 2.53 2.70 8.46
C VAL A 192 1.43 3.62 7.99
N TYR A 193 0.52 3.19 7.11
CA TYR A 193 -0.37 4.11 6.42
C TYR A 193 -1.77 4.17 7.01
N PHE A 194 -2.33 5.39 7.03
CA PHE A 194 -3.77 5.62 7.17
C PHE A 194 -4.24 6.66 6.15
N PHE A 195 -5.50 6.59 5.74
CA PHE A 195 -6.02 7.30 4.59
C PHE A 195 -7.13 8.27 4.97
N GLY A 196 -7.13 9.46 4.36
CA GLY A 196 -8.15 10.47 4.58
C GLY A 196 -8.09 11.57 3.54
N ASP A 197 -8.69 12.71 3.84
CA ASP A 197 -8.84 13.84 2.93
C ASP A 197 -7.52 14.60 2.72
N ILE A 198 -7.10 14.75 1.45
CA ILE A 198 -5.89 15.48 1.06
C ILE A 198 -5.87 16.94 1.56
N ARG A 199 -7.06 17.55 1.70
CA ARG A 199 -7.20 18.94 2.12
C ARG A 199 -6.65 19.23 3.50
N HIS A 200 -6.52 18.20 4.36
CA HIS A 200 -5.80 18.36 5.63
C HIS A 200 -4.33 18.68 5.42
N VAL A 201 -3.65 17.95 4.51
CA VAL A 201 -2.24 18.19 4.18
C VAL A 201 -2.06 19.54 3.50
N GLN A 202 -2.92 19.87 2.55
CA GLN A 202 -2.92 21.16 1.86
C GLN A 202 -3.04 22.33 2.83
N LYS A 203 -3.99 22.28 3.77
CA LYS A 203 -4.17 23.33 4.80
C LYS A 203 -2.96 23.41 5.74
N MET A 204 -2.40 22.29 6.16
CA MET A 204 -1.23 22.28 7.07
C MET A 204 0.02 22.84 6.40
N ASN A 205 0.23 22.60 5.14
CA ASN A 205 1.37 23.07 4.36
C ASN A 205 1.12 24.43 3.69
N LYS A 206 -0.07 25.03 3.86
CA LYS A 206 -0.49 26.29 3.22
C LYS A 206 -0.38 26.23 1.69
N TRP A 207 -0.60 25.06 1.09
CA TRP A 207 -0.67 24.96 -0.36
C TRP A 207 -1.95 25.64 -0.87
N THR A 208 -1.80 26.57 -1.78
CA THR A 208 -2.93 27.17 -2.49
C THR A 208 -3.59 26.13 -3.37
N LYS A 209 -4.91 26.27 -3.57
CA LYS A 209 -5.70 25.38 -4.43
C LYS A 209 -5.24 25.49 -5.87
#